data_d6e1229beb75e704bf726c9578bd5b4b
#
_entry.id   d6e1229beb75e704bf726c9578bd5b4b
#
_cell.length_a   1.000
_cell.length_b   1.000
_cell.length_c   1.000
_cell.angle_alpha   90.00
_cell.angle_beta   90.00
_cell.angle_gamma   90.00
#
_symmetry.space_group_name_H-M   'P 1'
#
loop_
_entity.id
_entity.type
_entity.pdbx_description
1 polymer ?
#
loop_
_entity_poly.entity_id
_entity_poly.type
_entity_poly.pdbx_seq_one_letter_code
_entity_poly.pdbx_strand_id
1 'polypeptide(L)'
;MWRLVAVALLALPLGSSIALAEDMKLPPLRKQPTQQAVIDEHMDALNKCDWNRLMAQYPADYQLNLPDGVVVKGREAAAKIFADFVKPHDQGGLCGIKFSPEQTLVVGDTLNIQWNAEADFLAEPYKGSDAYETHDGLMVAMVSTFKGSDLKMKK
;
A
#
# COMPACT_ATOMS: atom_id res chain seq x y z
N MET A 1 45.32 33.55 -37.19
CA MET A 1 44.43 32.41 -37.45
C MET A 1 43.97 31.84 -36.09
N TRP A 2 42.79 32.28 -35.64
CA TRP A 2 42.18 31.76 -34.42
C TRP A 2 41.08 30.79 -34.80
N ARG A 3 41.23 29.54 -34.38
CA ARG A 3 40.20 28.50 -34.55
C ARG A 3 39.23 28.59 -33.37
N LEU A 4 37.98 28.93 -33.65
CA LEU A 4 36.85 28.83 -32.75
C LEU A 4 36.50 27.34 -32.61
N VAL A 5 36.59 26.81 -31.39
CA VAL A 5 36.07 25.48 -31.03
C VAL A 5 34.62 25.69 -30.54
N ALA A 6 33.67 25.23 -31.31
CA ALA A 6 32.26 25.19 -30.93
C ALA A 6 32.05 24.03 -29.97
N VAL A 7 31.72 24.32 -28.71
CA VAL A 7 31.27 23.32 -27.73
C VAL A 7 29.76 23.11 -27.94
N ALA A 8 29.40 21.95 -28.49
CA ALA A 8 28.02 21.51 -28.58
C ALA A 8 27.57 21.01 -27.20
N LEU A 9 26.68 21.78 -26.53
CA LEU A 9 25.92 21.30 -25.38
C LEU A 9 24.89 20.28 -25.85
N LEU A 10 25.12 19.01 -25.57
CA LEU A 10 24.09 17.97 -25.63
C LEU A 10 23.15 18.15 -24.44
N ALA A 11 21.97 18.69 -24.73
CA ALA A 11 20.85 18.68 -23.80
C ALA A 11 20.29 17.25 -23.73
N LEU A 12 20.55 16.57 -22.61
CA LEU A 12 19.89 15.31 -22.28
C LEU A 12 18.41 15.62 -21.98
N PRO A 13 17.45 14.88 -22.56
CA PRO A 13 16.06 15.02 -22.18
C PRO A 13 15.88 14.46 -20.75
N LEU A 14 15.54 15.34 -19.81
CA LEU A 14 14.94 14.96 -18.53
C LEU A 14 13.52 14.43 -18.84
N GLY A 15 13.47 13.17 -19.25
CA GLY A 15 12.23 12.46 -19.61
C GLY A 15 11.66 11.73 -18.43
N SER A 16 10.59 12.28 -17.86
CA SER A 16 9.33 11.56 -17.62
C SER A 16 9.37 10.37 -16.67
N SER A 17 9.37 10.62 -15.37
CA SER A 17 9.02 9.63 -14.35
C SER A 17 7.84 10.07 -13.44
N ILE A 18 6.94 10.92 -13.91
CA ILE A 18 5.83 11.45 -13.08
C ILE A 18 4.44 11.06 -13.63
N ALA A 19 4.32 10.10 -14.52
CA ALA A 19 3.08 9.89 -15.28
C ALA A 19 2.15 8.76 -14.80
N LEU A 20 2.41 8.05 -13.69
CA LEU A 20 1.56 6.91 -13.30
C LEU A 20 0.61 7.16 -12.11
N ALA A 21 0.72 8.26 -11.40
CA ALA A 21 -0.14 8.53 -10.23
C ALA A 21 -1.31 9.49 -10.51
N GLU A 22 -1.35 10.17 -11.63
CA GLU A 22 -2.35 11.23 -11.91
C GLU A 22 -3.67 10.73 -12.52
N ASP A 23 -3.73 9.52 -13.07
CA ASP A 23 -4.93 9.01 -13.79
C ASP A 23 -5.64 7.81 -13.13
N MET A 24 -5.31 7.44 -11.89
CA MET A 24 -6.00 6.32 -11.23
C MET A 24 -7.36 6.78 -10.69
N LYS A 25 -8.40 6.58 -11.49
CA LYS A 25 -9.78 6.83 -11.08
C LYS A 25 -10.18 5.85 -9.97
N LEU A 26 -10.57 6.40 -8.79
CA LEU A 26 -11.07 5.59 -7.68
C LEU A 26 -12.28 4.76 -8.10
N PRO A 27 -12.28 3.45 -7.82
CA PRO A 27 -13.40 2.57 -8.14
C PRO A 27 -14.62 2.89 -7.26
N PRO A 28 -15.83 2.46 -7.63
CA PRO A 28 -16.99 2.53 -6.74
C PRO A 28 -16.74 1.73 -5.46
N LEU A 29 -17.36 2.15 -4.35
CA LEU A 29 -17.30 1.41 -3.10
C LEU A 29 -18.01 0.06 -3.22
N ARG A 30 -17.45 -0.97 -2.58
CA ARG A 30 -18.01 -2.32 -2.52
C ARG A 30 -18.08 -2.78 -1.08
N LYS A 31 -19.30 -2.76 -0.53
CA LYS A 31 -19.56 -3.20 0.84
C LYS A 31 -19.47 -4.72 0.95
N GLN A 32 -18.94 -5.18 2.07
CA GLN A 32 -18.89 -6.59 2.44
C GLN A 32 -19.97 -6.90 3.48
N PRO A 33 -20.45 -8.16 3.55
CA PRO A 33 -21.59 -8.52 4.42
C PRO A 33 -21.24 -8.54 5.91
N THR A 34 -19.97 -8.72 6.28
CA THR A 34 -19.51 -8.81 7.66
C THR A 34 -18.17 -8.14 7.84
N GLN A 35 -17.84 -7.80 9.09
CA GLN A 35 -16.54 -7.29 9.49
C GLN A 35 -15.39 -8.21 9.02
N GLN A 36 -15.52 -9.52 9.27
CA GLN A 36 -14.50 -10.49 8.82
C GLN A 36 -14.36 -10.49 7.31
N ALA A 37 -15.46 -10.41 6.55
CA ALA A 37 -15.40 -10.36 5.08
C ALA A 37 -14.72 -9.09 4.54
N VAL A 38 -14.79 -7.95 5.26
CA VAL A 38 -14.01 -6.75 4.91
C VAL A 38 -12.52 -7.04 5.00
N ILE A 39 -12.08 -7.71 6.07
CA ILE A 39 -10.67 -8.00 6.30
C ILE A 39 -10.15 -9.09 5.35
N ASP A 40 -10.95 -10.13 5.12
CA ASP A 40 -10.60 -11.20 4.17
C ASP A 40 -10.40 -10.62 2.75
N GLU A 41 -11.29 -9.71 2.32
CA GLU A 41 -11.17 -9.00 1.05
C GLU A 41 -9.93 -8.12 1.02
N HIS A 42 -9.62 -7.41 2.13
CA HIS A 42 -8.44 -6.57 2.24
C HIS A 42 -7.14 -7.39 2.10
N MET A 43 -7.02 -8.46 2.85
CA MET A 43 -5.83 -9.33 2.83
C MET A 43 -5.65 -10.01 1.47
N ASP A 44 -6.75 -10.47 0.86
CA ASP A 44 -6.69 -11.08 -0.46
C ASP A 44 -6.32 -10.07 -1.55
N ALA A 45 -6.85 -8.84 -1.47
CA ALA A 45 -6.51 -7.76 -2.39
C ALA A 45 -5.04 -7.32 -2.26
N LEU A 46 -4.52 -7.19 -1.03
CA LEU A 46 -3.09 -6.93 -0.79
C LEU A 46 -2.22 -8.04 -1.39
N ASN A 47 -2.55 -9.30 -1.10
CA ASN A 47 -1.81 -10.46 -1.56
C ASN A 47 -1.83 -10.65 -3.08
N LYS A 48 -2.81 -10.05 -3.76
CA LYS A 48 -2.94 -10.04 -5.23
C LYS A 48 -2.48 -8.74 -5.87
N CYS A 49 -2.02 -7.78 -5.06
CA CYS A 49 -1.62 -6.44 -5.52
C CYS A 49 -2.74 -5.74 -6.31
N ASP A 50 -4.00 -5.97 -5.90
CA ASP A 50 -5.17 -5.44 -6.58
C ASP A 50 -5.59 -4.10 -5.96
N TRP A 51 -5.04 -3.02 -6.51
CA TRP A 51 -5.33 -1.67 -6.05
C TRP A 51 -6.82 -1.31 -6.14
N ASN A 52 -7.53 -1.74 -7.18
CA ASN A 52 -8.94 -1.43 -7.32
C ASN A 52 -9.77 -2.07 -6.20
N ARG A 53 -9.48 -3.32 -5.85
CA ARG A 53 -10.16 -4.02 -4.75
C ARG A 53 -9.83 -3.37 -3.40
N LEU A 54 -8.59 -2.95 -3.18
CA LEU A 54 -8.20 -2.19 -1.99
C LEU A 54 -9.01 -0.90 -1.88
N MET A 55 -9.01 -0.09 -2.94
CA MET A 55 -9.69 1.20 -2.94
C MET A 55 -11.23 1.08 -2.88
N ALA A 56 -11.79 -0.03 -3.32
CA ALA A 56 -13.23 -0.27 -3.22
C ALA A 56 -13.73 -0.45 -1.77
N GLN A 57 -12.83 -0.63 -0.79
CA GLN A 57 -13.15 -0.86 0.62
C GLN A 57 -13.16 0.41 1.47
N TYR A 58 -12.52 1.49 1.01
CA TYR A 58 -12.26 2.68 1.83
C TYR A 58 -13.26 3.80 1.51
N PRO A 59 -14.04 4.28 2.51
CA PRO A 59 -14.91 5.45 2.34
C PRO A 59 -14.08 6.74 2.20
N ALA A 60 -14.75 7.83 1.85
CA ALA A 60 -14.08 9.11 1.61
C ALA A 60 -13.29 9.64 2.81
N ASP A 61 -13.76 9.37 4.02
CA ASP A 61 -13.17 9.77 5.30
C ASP A 61 -12.25 8.72 5.94
N TYR A 62 -11.86 7.69 5.18
CA TYR A 62 -10.93 6.66 5.64
C TYR A 62 -9.68 7.24 6.29
N GLN A 63 -9.22 6.62 7.38
CA GLN A 63 -8.02 7.02 8.08
C GLN A 63 -7.02 5.86 8.22
N LEU A 64 -5.79 6.08 7.76
CA LEU A 64 -4.68 5.15 7.91
C LEU A 64 -3.64 5.75 8.87
N ASN A 65 -3.40 5.06 9.99
CA ASN A 65 -2.37 5.42 10.95
C ASN A 65 -1.17 4.49 10.75
N LEU A 66 -0.06 5.07 10.35
CA LEU A 66 1.20 4.39 10.11
C LEU A 66 2.15 4.53 11.30
N PRO A 67 3.21 3.72 11.41
CA PRO A 67 4.27 3.91 12.39
C PRO A 67 4.84 5.33 12.37
N ASP A 68 5.49 5.71 13.46
CA ASP A 68 6.12 7.03 13.63
C ASP A 68 5.13 8.21 13.67
N GLY A 69 3.84 7.94 13.93
CA GLY A 69 2.81 8.96 14.10
C GLY A 69 2.30 9.58 12.79
N VAL A 70 2.60 8.97 11.66
CA VAL A 70 2.07 9.41 10.37
C VAL A 70 0.60 9.05 10.25
N VAL A 71 -0.25 10.04 10.01
CA VAL A 71 -1.69 9.87 9.80
C VAL A 71 -2.08 10.32 8.41
N VAL A 72 -2.61 9.37 7.63
CA VAL A 72 -3.11 9.60 6.27
C VAL A 72 -4.62 9.70 6.33
N LYS A 73 -5.17 10.84 5.93
CA LYS A 73 -6.62 11.10 5.98
C LYS A 73 -7.20 11.17 4.58
N GLY A 74 -8.29 10.44 4.41
CA GLY A 74 -9.05 10.39 3.19
C GLY A 74 -8.61 9.31 2.20
N ARG A 75 -9.60 8.83 1.47
CA ARG A 75 -9.44 7.76 0.47
C ARG A 75 -8.40 8.08 -0.62
N GLU A 76 -8.38 9.33 -1.10
CA GLU A 76 -7.45 9.76 -2.16
C GLU A 76 -6.00 9.74 -1.69
N ALA A 77 -5.74 10.15 -0.45
CA ALA A 77 -4.39 10.11 0.11
C ALA A 77 -3.94 8.66 0.34
N ALA A 78 -4.82 7.80 0.85
CA ALA A 78 -4.56 6.37 1.00
C ALA A 78 -4.29 5.70 -0.37
N ALA A 79 -5.03 6.10 -1.41
CA ALA A 79 -4.88 5.57 -2.75
C ALA A 79 -3.45 5.71 -3.30
N LYS A 80 -2.77 6.82 -3.00
CA LYS A 80 -1.39 7.06 -3.42
C LYS A 80 -0.42 6.10 -2.73
N ILE A 81 -0.60 5.88 -1.42
CA ILE A 81 0.24 4.96 -0.64
C ILE A 81 0.08 3.53 -1.14
N PHE A 82 -1.17 3.09 -1.32
CA PHE A 82 -1.42 1.74 -1.82
C PHE A 82 -1.02 1.56 -3.29
N ALA A 83 -1.04 2.63 -4.11
CA ALA A 83 -0.50 2.59 -5.45
C ALA A 83 1.00 2.29 -5.46
N ASP A 84 1.75 2.90 -4.54
CA ASP A 84 3.17 2.61 -4.38
C ASP A 84 3.41 1.19 -3.82
N PHE A 85 2.58 0.76 -2.87
CA PHE A 85 2.67 -0.58 -2.29
C PHE A 85 2.49 -1.69 -3.33
N VAL A 86 1.49 -1.57 -4.21
CA VAL A 86 1.16 -2.62 -5.19
C VAL A 86 2.03 -2.61 -6.45
N LYS A 87 2.98 -1.70 -6.58
CA LYS A 87 3.97 -1.76 -7.66
C LYS A 87 4.80 -3.04 -7.57
N PRO A 88 5.26 -3.58 -8.70
CA PRO A 88 6.25 -4.64 -8.73
C PRO A 88 7.49 -4.29 -7.90
N HIS A 89 8.12 -5.29 -7.29
CA HIS A 89 9.30 -5.07 -6.45
C HIS A 89 10.46 -4.42 -7.22
N ASP A 90 10.70 -4.82 -8.45
CA ASP A 90 11.73 -4.23 -9.35
C ASP A 90 11.45 -2.78 -9.74
N GLN A 91 10.24 -2.28 -9.48
CA GLN A 91 9.83 -0.88 -9.64
C GLN A 91 9.75 -0.12 -8.31
N GLY A 92 10.31 -0.68 -7.25
CA GLY A 92 10.33 -0.08 -5.91
C GLY A 92 9.07 -0.30 -5.08
N GLY A 93 8.15 -1.15 -5.53
CA GLY A 93 6.97 -1.54 -4.77
C GLY A 93 7.19 -2.78 -3.92
N LEU A 94 6.11 -3.26 -3.31
CA LEU A 94 6.11 -4.41 -2.39
C LEU A 94 5.20 -5.54 -2.89
N CYS A 95 4.74 -5.48 -4.13
CA CYS A 95 3.98 -6.57 -4.73
C CYS A 95 4.79 -7.86 -4.72
N GLY A 96 4.17 -8.94 -4.26
CA GLY A 96 4.81 -10.23 -4.03
C GLY A 96 4.92 -10.59 -2.56
N ILE A 97 4.78 -9.61 -1.64
CA ILE A 97 4.60 -9.94 -0.22
C ILE A 97 3.27 -10.66 -0.04
N LYS A 98 3.31 -11.75 0.74
CA LYS A 98 2.14 -12.52 1.16
C LYS A 98 1.96 -12.37 2.65
N PHE A 99 0.85 -11.77 3.03
CA PHE A 99 0.42 -11.63 4.41
C PHE A 99 -0.44 -12.83 4.80
N SER A 100 -0.10 -13.48 5.89
CA SER A 100 -0.83 -14.60 6.47
C SER A 100 -1.25 -14.26 7.89
N PRO A 101 -2.56 -14.25 8.22
CA PRO A 101 -3.02 -14.06 9.58
C PRO A 101 -2.51 -15.19 10.49
N GLU A 102 -1.95 -14.84 11.66
CA GLU A 102 -1.54 -15.79 12.70
C GLU A 102 -2.54 -15.82 13.86
N GLN A 103 -3.03 -14.65 14.25
CA GLN A 103 -4.00 -14.49 15.32
C GLN A 103 -4.96 -13.34 15.03
N THR A 104 -6.23 -13.53 15.37
CA THR A 104 -7.26 -12.49 15.26
C THR A 104 -7.92 -12.28 16.60
N LEU A 105 -8.05 -11.02 17.04
CA LEU A 105 -8.81 -10.58 18.21
C LEU A 105 -9.88 -9.59 17.75
N VAL A 106 -11.13 -9.85 18.13
CA VAL A 106 -12.28 -8.99 17.82
C VAL A 106 -12.73 -8.27 19.09
N VAL A 107 -12.82 -6.94 19.02
CA VAL A 107 -13.35 -6.11 20.11
C VAL A 107 -14.30 -5.06 19.51
N GLY A 108 -15.61 -5.28 19.66
CA GLY A 108 -16.63 -4.44 19.05
C GLY A 108 -16.48 -4.43 17.51
N ASP A 109 -16.35 -3.24 16.94
CA ASP A 109 -16.17 -3.03 15.49
C ASP A 109 -14.70 -3.03 15.03
N THR A 110 -13.78 -3.38 15.94
CA THR A 110 -12.33 -3.44 15.66
C THR A 110 -11.84 -4.88 15.62
N LEU A 111 -11.15 -5.24 14.54
CA LEU A 111 -10.35 -6.47 14.47
C LEU A 111 -8.87 -6.12 14.58
N ASN A 112 -8.18 -6.76 15.51
CA ASN A 112 -6.72 -6.77 15.53
C ASN A 112 -6.22 -8.08 14.95
N ILE A 113 -5.34 -8.01 13.97
CA ILE A 113 -4.75 -9.17 13.30
C ILE A 113 -3.24 -9.13 13.47
N GLN A 114 -2.69 -10.16 14.09
CA GLN A 114 -1.27 -10.43 14.00
C GLN A 114 -1.01 -11.20 12.72
N TRP A 115 -0.02 -10.78 11.96
CA TRP A 115 0.28 -11.37 10.66
C TRP A 115 1.77 -11.64 10.49
N ASN A 116 2.04 -12.61 9.62
CA ASN A 116 3.36 -12.89 9.07
C ASN A 116 3.39 -12.51 7.59
N ALA A 117 4.45 -11.85 7.16
CA ALA A 117 4.65 -11.41 5.79
C ALA A 117 5.90 -12.06 5.21
N GLU A 118 5.77 -12.69 4.04
CA GLU A 118 6.83 -13.39 3.34
C GLU A 118 6.87 -12.98 1.87
N ALA A 119 8.07 -12.99 1.28
CA ALA A 119 8.26 -12.79 -0.16
C ALA A 119 9.59 -13.40 -0.60
N ASP A 120 9.68 -13.72 -1.89
CA ASP A 120 10.92 -14.27 -2.46
C ASP A 120 12.12 -13.33 -2.35
N PHE A 121 11.87 -12.03 -2.31
CA PHE A 121 12.90 -11.00 -2.15
C PHE A 121 13.24 -10.67 -0.69
N LEU A 122 12.51 -11.19 0.30
CA LEU A 122 12.83 -10.99 1.72
C LEU A 122 13.83 -12.03 2.20
N ALA A 123 14.80 -11.60 3.01
CA ALA A 123 15.80 -12.49 3.61
C ALA A 123 15.21 -13.32 4.76
N GLU A 124 14.19 -12.80 5.43
CA GLU A 124 13.46 -13.46 6.51
C GLU A 124 12.01 -12.98 6.54
N PRO A 125 11.07 -13.75 7.14
CA PRO A 125 9.72 -13.28 7.37
C PRO A 125 9.68 -12.03 8.24
N TYR A 126 8.71 -11.15 7.94
CA TYR A 126 8.45 -9.95 8.72
C TYR A 126 7.10 -10.08 9.43
N LYS A 127 7.07 -9.78 10.74
CA LYS A 127 5.88 -9.92 11.57
C LYS A 127 5.40 -8.58 12.07
N GLY A 128 4.09 -8.44 12.16
CA GLY A 128 3.46 -7.27 12.71
C GLY A 128 2.02 -7.51 13.11
N SER A 129 1.33 -6.43 13.40
CA SER A 129 -0.10 -6.45 13.69
C SER A 129 -0.77 -5.19 13.18
N ASP A 130 -1.99 -5.33 12.71
CA ASP A 130 -2.82 -4.21 12.31
C ASP A 130 -4.16 -4.28 13.03
N ALA A 131 -4.68 -3.11 13.40
CA ALA A 131 -6.03 -2.98 13.89
C ALA A 131 -6.90 -2.32 12.80
N TYR A 132 -8.02 -2.95 12.52
CA TYR A 132 -8.95 -2.52 11.48
C TYR A 132 -10.29 -2.17 12.11
N GLU A 133 -10.78 -0.97 11.86
CA GLU A 133 -12.12 -0.57 12.22
C GLU A 133 -13.02 -0.62 10.98
N THR A 134 -14.18 -1.29 11.13
CA THR A 134 -15.12 -1.47 10.04
C THR A 134 -16.48 -0.89 10.40
N HIS A 135 -17.15 -0.27 9.42
CA HIS A 135 -18.50 0.24 9.57
C HIS A 135 -19.27 0.06 8.26
N ASP A 136 -20.50 -0.40 8.32
CA ASP A 136 -21.37 -0.59 7.15
C ASP A 136 -20.74 -1.41 6.02
N GLY A 137 -19.93 -2.42 6.34
CA GLY A 137 -19.29 -3.28 5.35
C GLY A 137 -18.11 -2.64 4.63
N LEU A 138 -17.57 -1.54 5.16
CA LEU A 138 -16.39 -0.84 4.69
C LEU A 138 -15.34 -0.76 5.79
N MET A 139 -14.08 -0.59 5.41
CA MET A 139 -12.97 -0.30 6.33
C MET A 139 -12.86 1.20 6.52
N VAL A 140 -13.17 1.70 7.71
CA VAL A 140 -13.17 3.14 8.01
C VAL A 140 -11.87 3.63 8.60
N ALA A 141 -11.13 2.75 9.29
CA ALA A 141 -9.79 3.08 9.77
C ALA A 141 -8.90 1.84 9.86
N MET A 142 -7.59 2.09 9.80
CA MET A 142 -6.55 1.10 10.01
C MET A 142 -5.41 1.70 10.81
N VAL A 143 -4.92 0.98 11.81
CA VAL A 143 -3.67 1.26 12.49
C VAL A 143 -2.70 0.15 12.15
N SER A 144 -1.64 0.46 11.43
CA SER A 144 -0.67 -0.52 10.96
C SER A 144 0.65 -0.40 11.71
N THR A 145 1.25 -1.55 12.02
CA THR A 145 2.64 -1.63 12.48
C THR A 145 3.63 -1.88 11.33
N PHE A 146 3.13 -2.02 10.10
CA PHE A 146 3.98 -2.27 8.94
C PHE A 146 4.89 -1.09 8.64
N LYS A 147 6.20 -1.34 8.60
CA LYS A 147 7.22 -0.34 8.27
C LYS A 147 8.17 -0.90 7.22
N GLY A 148 8.06 -0.39 6.00
CA GLY A 148 8.84 -0.89 4.86
C GLY A 148 10.36 -0.81 5.06
N SER A 149 10.85 0.16 5.85
CA SER A 149 12.28 0.27 6.18
C SER A 149 12.82 -0.84 7.06
N ASP A 150 11.94 -1.60 7.72
CA ASP A 150 12.34 -2.69 8.62
C ASP A 150 12.42 -4.04 7.88
N LEU A 151 12.00 -4.06 6.62
CA LEU A 151 12.11 -5.24 5.78
C LEU A 151 13.57 -5.57 5.48
N LYS A 152 13.98 -6.81 5.71
CA LYS A 152 15.31 -7.31 5.37
C LYS A 152 15.29 -7.93 3.98
N MET A 153 15.87 -7.23 3.01
CA MET A 153 15.94 -7.70 1.63
C MET A 153 17.07 -8.70 1.44
N LYS A 154 16.85 -9.69 0.55
CA LYS A 154 17.96 -10.55 0.08
C LYS A 154 18.98 -9.71 -0.68
N LYS A 155 20.24 -10.08 -0.54
CA LYS A 155 21.35 -9.48 -1.28
C LYS A 155 21.47 -10.07 -2.67
#